data_5e49bcfd6e69899c63b87580d8385f56
#
_entry.id   5e49bcfd6e69899c63b87580d8385f56
#
_cell.length_a   1.000
_cell.length_b   1.000
_cell.length_c   1.000
_cell.angle_alpha   90.00
_cell.angle_beta   90.00
_cell.angle_gamma   90.00
#
_symmetry.space_group_name_H-M   'P 1'
#
loop_
_entity.id
_entity.type
_entity.pdbx_description
1 polymer ?
#
loop_
_entity_poly.entity_id
_entity_poly.type
_entity_poly.pdbx_seq_one_letter_code
_entity_poly.pdbx_strand_id
1 'polypeptide(L)'
;MYTLYSDKNNIFECEIQLEGASLTQAFARVIVEGENLNIIFNGKITNDGNCRIEMPKLNMLKEGGKMKLEVIADDMYFNPWNSDFELKKSKSIKVEVKQPTNNIIKENKA
;
A
#
# COMPACT_ATOMS: atom_id res chain seq x y z
N MET A 1 5.77 -9.32 -6.53
CA MET A 1 5.74 -8.31 -5.45
C MET A 1 4.76 -7.21 -5.79
N TYR A 2 3.96 -6.81 -4.83
CA TYR A 2 2.98 -5.76 -5.02
C TYR A 2 3.60 -4.39 -4.75
N THR A 3 3.13 -3.36 -5.43
CA THR A 3 3.65 -2.00 -5.24
C THR A 3 2.61 -1.13 -4.57
N LEU A 4 2.99 -0.54 -3.44
CA LEU A 4 2.20 0.47 -2.76
C LEU A 4 2.92 1.81 -2.83
N TYR A 5 2.14 2.88 -2.88
CA TYR A 5 2.67 4.24 -2.91
C TYR A 5 2.40 4.91 -1.58
N SER A 6 3.39 5.59 -1.04
CA SER A 6 3.25 6.29 0.22
C SER A 6 2.63 7.68 0.05
N ASP A 7 2.68 8.25 -1.15
CA ASP A 7 2.33 9.65 -1.38
C ASP A 7 1.06 9.85 -2.21
N LYS A 8 0.30 8.80 -2.43
CA LYS A 8 -0.99 8.90 -3.11
C LYS A 8 -1.90 7.78 -2.65
N ASN A 9 -3.18 7.90 -2.96
CA ASN A 9 -4.12 6.84 -2.66
C ASN A 9 -3.80 5.61 -3.50
N ASN A 10 -3.98 4.45 -2.91
CA ASN A 10 -3.80 3.17 -3.57
C ASN A 10 -5.16 2.50 -3.69
N ILE A 11 -5.32 1.71 -4.72
CA ILE A 11 -6.54 0.94 -4.92
C ILE A 11 -6.15 -0.50 -5.16
N PHE A 12 -6.69 -1.38 -4.34
CA PHE A 12 -6.53 -2.81 -4.51
C PHE A 12 -7.81 -3.36 -5.12
N GLU A 13 -7.68 -4.04 -6.24
CA GLU A 13 -8.84 -4.62 -6.93
C GLU A 13 -8.59 -6.08 -7.19
N CYS A 14 -9.61 -6.89 -6.99
CA CYS A 14 -9.54 -8.31 -7.30
C CYS A 14 -10.92 -8.86 -7.59
N GLU A 15 -10.94 -10.06 -8.11
CA GLU A 15 -12.17 -10.78 -8.36
C GLU A 15 -12.17 -12.02 -7.47
N ILE A 16 -13.25 -12.21 -6.74
CA ILE A 16 -13.36 -13.28 -5.75
C ILE A 16 -14.42 -14.25 -6.22
N GLN A 17 -14.07 -15.54 -6.27
CA GLN A 17 -15.00 -16.60 -6.52
C GLN A 17 -15.11 -17.44 -5.26
N LEU A 18 -16.34 -17.61 -4.78
CA LEU A 18 -16.60 -18.31 -3.54
C LEU A 18 -17.52 -19.48 -3.81
N GLU A 19 -17.12 -20.67 -3.40
CA GLU A 19 -17.93 -21.86 -3.53
C GLU A 19 -18.41 -22.31 -2.17
N GLY A 20 -19.66 -22.73 -2.10
CA GLY A 20 -20.24 -23.26 -0.87
C GLY A 20 -20.70 -22.21 0.11
N ALA A 21 -20.61 -20.92 -0.25
CA ALA A 21 -21.08 -19.83 0.57
C ALA A 21 -21.53 -18.68 -0.31
N SER A 22 -22.30 -17.77 0.27
CA SER A 22 -22.85 -16.63 -0.47
C SER A 22 -21.95 -15.43 -0.38
N LEU A 23 -21.81 -14.68 -1.48
CA LEU A 23 -21.13 -13.40 -1.49
C LEU A 23 -21.98 -12.29 -0.92
N THR A 24 -23.27 -12.53 -0.68
CA THR A 24 -24.20 -11.48 -0.25
C THR A 24 -23.80 -10.85 1.08
N GLN A 25 -23.27 -11.66 1.99
CA GLN A 25 -22.85 -11.18 3.30
C GLN A 25 -21.34 -11.34 3.50
N ALA A 26 -20.62 -11.44 2.40
CA ALA A 26 -19.18 -11.55 2.46
C ALA A 26 -18.56 -10.17 2.41
N PHE A 27 -17.41 -10.03 3.05
CA PHE A 27 -16.63 -8.81 2.95
C PHE A 27 -15.15 -9.18 2.94
N ALA A 28 -14.35 -8.24 2.46
CA ALA A 28 -12.93 -8.44 2.32
C ALA A 28 -12.18 -7.36 3.07
N ARG A 29 -10.96 -7.67 3.43
CA ARG A 29 -10.06 -6.67 3.99
C ARG A 29 -8.65 -6.97 3.55
N VAL A 30 -7.89 -5.91 3.33
CA VAL A 30 -6.46 -6.00 3.08
C VAL A 30 -5.74 -5.60 4.37
N ILE A 31 -4.79 -6.42 4.77
CA ILE A 31 -3.96 -6.14 5.93
C ILE A 31 -2.57 -5.82 5.41
N VAL A 32 -2.10 -4.61 5.72
CA VAL A 32 -0.76 -4.15 5.36
C VAL A 32 0.09 -4.25 6.61
N GLU A 33 1.08 -5.13 6.58
CA GLU A 33 1.94 -5.40 7.73
C GLU A 33 3.27 -4.70 7.52
N GLY A 34 3.45 -3.60 8.23
CA GLY A 34 4.72 -2.90 8.27
C GLY A 34 5.58 -3.39 9.42
N GLU A 35 6.71 -2.74 9.62
CA GLU A 35 7.67 -3.16 10.62
C GLU A 35 7.09 -3.09 12.04
N ASN A 36 6.44 -2.00 12.37
CA ASN A 36 5.89 -1.79 13.72
C ASN A 36 4.40 -1.47 13.68
N LEU A 37 3.73 -1.78 12.60
CA LEU A 37 2.40 -1.26 12.36
C LEU A 37 1.64 -2.16 11.40
N ASN A 38 0.44 -2.58 11.80
CA ASN A 38 -0.47 -3.29 10.91
C ASN A 38 -1.67 -2.39 10.64
N ILE A 39 -2.01 -2.24 9.38
CA ILE A 39 -3.12 -1.39 8.96
C ILE A 39 -4.13 -2.26 8.24
N ILE A 40 -5.40 -2.11 8.60
CA ILE A 40 -6.48 -2.89 8.01
C ILE A 40 -7.36 -1.96 7.20
N PHE A 41 -7.59 -2.33 5.95
CA PHE A 41 -8.49 -1.60 5.07
C PHE A 41 -9.62 -2.52 4.66
N ASN A 42 -10.85 -2.10 4.89
CA ASN A 42 -12.03 -2.90 4.58
C ASN A 42 -12.55 -2.57 3.20
N GLY A 43 -13.14 -3.55 2.55
CA GLY A 43 -13.77 -3.38 1.27
C GLY A 43 -15.03 -4.21 1.15
N LYS A 44 -15.78 -3.94 0.12
CA LYS A 44 -17.02 -4.66 -0.16
C LYS A 44 -16.81 -5.56 -1.37
N ILE A 45 -17.52 -6.68 -1.36
CA ILE A 45 -17.54 -7.61 -2.47
C ILE A 45 -18.91 -7.49 -3.12
N THR A 46 -18.93 -7.22 -4.40
CA THR A 46 -20.19 -7.18 -5.15
C THR A 46 -20.70 -8.59 -5.38
N ASN A 47 -21.96 -8.72 -5.80
CA ASN A 47 -22.53 -10.03 -6.11
C ASN A 47 -21.79 -10.74 -7.24
N ASP A 48 -21.10 -9.98 -8.09
CA ASP A 48 -20.30 -10.54 -9.18
C ASP A 48 -18.91 -10.99 -8.72
N GLY A 49 -18.58 -10.78 -7.45
CA GLY A 49 -17.28 -11.14 -6.91
C GLY A 49 -16.21 -10.06 -7.04
N ASN A 50 -16.55 -8.89 -7.55
CA ASN A 50 -15.59 -7.82 -7.66
C ASN A 50 -15.35 -7.17 -6.30
N CYS A 51 -14.11 -6.93 -5.99
CA CYS A 51 -13.70 -6.32 -4.74
C CYS A 51 -12.77 -5.16 -5.03
N ARG A 52 -13.08 -4.02 -4.42
CA ARG A 52 -12.27 -2.82 -4.55
C ARG A 52 -12.05 -2.24 -3.16
N ILE A 53 -10.80 -2.09 -2.80
CA ILE A 53 -10.42 -1.58 -1.50
C ILE A 53 -9.54 -0.36 -1.70
N GLU A 54 -9.98 0.78 -1.20
CA GLU A 54 -9.23 2.02 -1.29
C GLU A 54 -8.36 2.18 -0.05
N MET A 55 -7.11 2.49 -0.30
CA MET A 55 -6.16 2.73 0.77
C MET A 55 -5.65 4.16 0.61
N PRO A 56 -5.88 5.03 1.60
CA PRO A 56 -5.35 6.38 1.52
C PRO A 56 -3.82 6.37 1.56
N LYS A 57 -3.25 7.54 1.52
CA LYS A 57 -1.79 7.69 1.54
C LYS A 57 -1.20 6.93 2.71
N LEU A 58 -0.14 6.18 2.44
CA LEU A 58 0.53 5.35 3.44
C LEU A 58 1.83 6.00 3.90
N ASN A 59 1.78 7.31 4.14
CA ASN A 59 2.97 8.06 4.49
C ASN A 59 3.55 7.73 5.88
N MET A 60 2.80 6.96 6.68
CA MET A 60 3.30 6.47 7.96
C MET A 60 4.25 5.29 7.78
N LEU A 61 4.25 4.64 6.62
CA LEU A 61 5.16 3.54 6.34
C LEU A 61 6.49 4.09 5.83
N LYS A 62 7.56 3.45 6.25
CA LYS A 62 8.92 3.85 5.86
C LYS A 62 9.52 2.92 4.83
N GLU A 63 9.06 1.68 4.80
CA GLU A 63 9.62 0.68 3.93
C GLU A 63 8.56 -0.35 3.59
N GLY A 64 8.90 -1.27 2.70
CA GLY A 64 8.02 -2.35 2.32
C GLY A 64 7.77 -3.33 3.44
N GLY A 65 6.93 -4.28 3.19
CA GLY A 65 6.55 -5.30 4.17
C GLY A 65 5.73 -6.37 3.49
N LYS A 66 4.74 -6.85 4.21
CA LYS A 66 3.85 -7.90 3.71
C LYS A 66 2.42 -7.40 3.71
N MET A 67 1.63 -7.95 2.80
CA MET A 67 0.22 -7.67 2.78
C MET A 67 -0.55 -8.95 2.47
N LYS A 68 -1.79 -9.00 2.91
CA LYS A 68 -2.63 -10.15 2.66
C LYS A 68 -4.07 -9.72 2.49
N LEU A 69 -4.81 -10.54 1.75
CA LEU A 69 -6.23 -10.38 1.57
C LEU A 69 -6.94 -11.43 2.42
N GLU A 70 -7.89 -10.97 3.22
CA GLU A 70 -8.79 -11.86 3.96
C GLU A 70 -10.21 -11.67 3.45
N VAL A 71 -10.90 -12.77 3.28
CA VAL A 71 -12.31 -12.76 2.91
C VAL A 71 -13.07 -13.45 4.03
N ILE A 72 -14.14 -12.83 4.48
CA ILE A 72 -14.96 -13.35 5.56
C ILE A 72 -16.36 -13.61 4.99
N ALA A 73 -16.79 -14.85 5.03
CA ALA A 73 -18.08 -15.27 4.53
C ALA A 73 -18.60 -16.42 5.38
N ASP A 74 -19.91 -16.41 5.72
CA ASP A 74 -20.52 -17.43 6.55
C ASP A 74 -19.72 -17.71 7.82
N ASP A 75 -19.28 -16.64 8.49
CA ASP A 75 -18.49 -16.71 9.72
C ASP A 75 -17.15 -17.45 9.56
N MET A 76 -16.69 -17.61 8.34
CA MET A 76 -15.43 -18.27 8.05
C MET A 76 -14.44 -17.30 7.47
N TYR A 77 -13.17 -17.49 7.83
CA TYR A 77 -12.07 -16.70 7.33
C TYR A 77 -11.35 -17.43 6.23
N PHE A 78 -11.08 -16.71 5.15
CA PHE A 78 -10.25 -17.20 4.06
C PHE A 78 -9.11 -16.24 3.85
N ASN A 79 -7.95 -16.77 3.51
CA ASN A 79 -6.78 -15.97 3.20
C ASN A 79 -6.26 -16.37 1.81
N PRO A 80 -6.94 -15.91 0.76
CA PRO A 80 -6.66 -16.39 -0.59
C PRO A 80 -5.43 -15.78 -1.23
N TRP A 81 -4.87 -14.71 -0.67
CA TRP A 81 -3.76 -14.03 -1.32
C TRP A 81 -2.84 -13.39 -0.30
N ASN A 82 -1.53 -13.53 -0.53
CA ASN A 82 -0.47 -12.93 0.25
C ASN A 82 0.60 -12.43 -0.70
N SER A 83 1.26 -11.36 -0.33
CA SER A 83 2.37 -10.85 -1.11
C SER A 83 3.28 -10.00 -0.24
N ASP A 84 4.55 -9.96 -0.61
CA ASP A 84 5.40 -8.89 -0.16
C ASP A 84 5.04 -7.63 -0.94
N PHE A 85 5.27 -6.47 -0.37
CA PHE A 85 5.09 -5.22 -1.11
C PHE A 85 6.34 -4.36 -1.01
N GLU A 86 6.58 -3.62 -2.07
CA GLU A 86 7.56 -2.55 -2.07
C GLU A 86 6.83 -1.23 -1.93
N LEU A 87 7.45 -0.31 -1.25
CA LEU A 87 6.89 1.01 -1.04
C LEU A 87 7.62 2.00 -1.93
N LYS A 88 6.86 2.71 -2.74
CA LYS A 88 7.40 3.69 -3.68
C LYS A 88 6.76 5.04 -3.48
N LYS A 89 7.33 6.04 -4.10
CA LYS A 89 6.74 7.36 -4.21
C LYS A 89 6.43 7.64 -5.66
N SER A 90 5.23 8.12 -5.91
CA SER A 90 4.82 8.46 -7.28
C SER A 90 5.41 9.80 -7.71
N LYS A 91 5.74 10.65 -6.75
CA LYS A 91 6.35 11.94 -7.02
C LYS A 91 7.64 12.06 -6.24
N SER A 92 8.63 12.65 -6.85
CA SER A 92 9.90 12.86 -6.18
C SER A 92 10.46 14.19 -6.63
N ILE A 93 11.31 14.75 -5.77
CA ILE A 93 12.04 15.96 -6.09
C ILE A 93 13.50 15.65 -5.86
N LYS A 94 14.32 16.12 -6.78
CA LYS A 94 15.75 15.98 -6.66
C LYS A 94 16.36 17.37 -6.61
N VAL A 95 17.12 17.64 -5.58
CA VAL A 95 17.75 18.94 -5.38
C VAL A 95 19.24 18.74 -5.20
N GLU A 96 19.97 19.47 -5.96
CA GLU A 96 21.41 19.52 -5.80
C GLU A 96 21.77 20.93 -5.36
N VAL A 97 22.25 21.07 -4.16
CA VAL A 97 22.63 22.37 -3.63
C VAL A 97 24.07 22.63 -4.04
N LYS A 98 24.26 23.71 -4.76
CA LYS A 98 25.60 24.12 -5.16
C LYS A 98 26.10 25.11 -4.13
N GLN A 99 27.12 24.70 -3.41
CA GLN A 99 27.76 25.60 -2.46
C GLN A 99 28.65 26.58 -3.23
N PRO A 100 28.68 27.84 -2.83
CA PRO A 100 29.65 28.77 -3.42
C PRO A 100 31.03 28.24 -3.12
N THR A 101 31.82 28.09 -4.12
CA THR A 101 33.21 27.69 -3.92
C THR A 101 33.97 28.77 -3.29
N ASN A 102 34.89 28.77 -2.70
CA ASN A 102 35.42 29.52 -2.14
C ASN A 102 36.42 30.03 -2.48
N ASN A 103 35.86 29.93 -2.98
CA ASN A 103 36.15 30.12 -3.27
C ASN A 103 36.30 30.92 -3.28
N ILE A 104 36.40 31.25 -3.05
CA ILE A 104 36.47 31.75 -3.01
C ILE A 104 36.76 32.27 -2.42
N ILE A 105 36.94 32.39 -2.13
CA ILE A 105 37.24 32.70 -1.60
C ILE A 105 37.94 32.95 -1.38
N LYS A 106 38.37 32.91 -1.49
CA LYS A 106 38.94 32.98 -1.30
C LYS A 106 39.18 33.71 -1.25
N GLU A 107 39.09 33.74 -1.47
CA GLU A 107 39.14 34.26 -1.23
C GLU A 107 39.45 34.85 -1.09
N ASN A 108 39.85 35.22 -1.16
CA ASN A 108 39.97 35.60 -0.98
C ASN A 108 40.57 35.77 -1.00
N LYS A 109 40.77 35.66 -1.19
CA LYS A 109 41.13 35.71 -1.14
C LYS A 109 41.37 35.89 -1.25
N ALA A 110 41.48 35.79 -1.37
CA ALA A 110 41.55 35.85 -1.60
C ALA A 110 41.64 36.09 -1.84
#